data_fc667e5c65d0a4360a8dba0226907a34
#
_entry.id   fc667e5c65d0a4360a8dba0226907a34
#
_cell.length_a   1.000
_cell.length_b   1.000
_cell.length_c   1.000
_cell.angle_alpha   90.00
_cell.angle_beta   90.00
_cell.angle_gamma   90.00
#
_symmetry.space_group_name_H-M   'P 1'
#
loop_
_entity.id
_entity.type
_entity.pdbx_description
1 polymer ?
#
loop_
_entity_poly.entity_id
_entity_poly.type
_entity_poly.pdbx_seq_one_letter_code
_entity_poly.pdbx_strand_id
1 'polypeptide(L)'
;MDRTTERALKRAVRDEAAVRLRGDAVGSDAVEALIRRLVEEIASESGISLPPYEFEGLASAMIDDFLRYGPLQRLLEDESVTEIMVNGGGIDLDDPALPFRAPIVYVERAGRIEYRPDVEFDDAEHVRRISNRIAEQSGSNPDDAHA
;
A
#
# COMPACT_ATOMS: atom_id res chain seq x y z
N MET A 1 -13.67 -13.02 -4.67
CA MET A 1 -14.00 -11.83 -3.84
C MET A 1 -13.98 -10.61 -4.74
N ASP A 2 -14.99 -9.78 -4.65
CA ASP A 2 -15.04 -8.58 -5.49
C ASP A 2 -14.12 -7.48 -4.91
N ARG A 3 -13.90 -6.45 -5.72
CA ARG A 3 -12.96 -5.39 -5.38
C ARG A 3 -13.42 -4.54 -4.19
N THR A 4 -14.71 -4.31 -4.07
CA THR A 4 -15.28 -3.55 -2.97
C THR A 4 -15.08 -4.29 -1.65
N THR A 5 -15.34 -5.59 -1.65
CA THR A 5 -15.14 -6.43 -0.47
C THR A 5 -13.67 -6.51 -0.09
N GLU A 6 -12.80 -6.65 -1.08
CA GLU A 6 -11.35 -6.68 -0.85
C GLU A 6 -10.85 -5.39 -0.20
N ARG A 7 -11.30 -4.24 -0.70
CA ARG A 7 -10.92 -2.95 -0.13
C ARG A 7 -11.41 -2.77 1.29
N ALA A 8 -12.63 -3.20 1.56
CA ALA A 8 -13.20 -3.12 2.90
C ALA A 8 -12.41 -4.01 3.87
N LEU A 9 -12.06 -5.21 3.44
CA LEU A 9 -11.27 -6.13 4.26
C LEU A 9 -9.88 -5.56 4.53
N LYS A 10 -9.21 -5.04 3.53
CA LYS A 10 -7.90 -4.41 3.70
C LYS A 10 -7.97 -3.23 4.68
N ARG A 11 -9.00 -2.42 4.56
CA ARG A 11 -9.17 -1.27 5.46
C ARG A 11 -9.35 -1.71 6.90
N ALA A 12 -10.19 -2.71 7.13
CA ALA A 12 -10.43 -3.23 8.47
C ALA A 12 -9.14 -3.81 9.08
N VAL A 13 -8.38 -4.57 8.30
CA VAL A 13 -7.10 -5.12 8.74
C VAL A 13 -6.12 -4.00 9.08
N ARG A 14 -6.03 -3.00 8.21
CA ARG A 14 -5.12 -1.87 8.39
C ARG A 14 -5.44 -1.09 9.65
N ASP A 15 -6.71 -0.78 9.86
CA ASP A 15 -7.14 0.00 11.02
C ASP A 15 -6.85 -0.76 12.32
N GLU A 16 -7.14 -2.03 12.36
CA GLU A 16 -6.89 -2.85 13.55
C GLU A 16 -5.39 -3.02 13.80
N ALA A 17 -4.61 -3.24 12.76
CA ALA A 17 -3.16 -3.36 12.89
C ALA A 17 -2.56 -2.06 13.40
N ALA A 18 -3.02 -0.93 12.91
CA ALA A 18 -2.53 0.38 13.35
C ALA A 18 -2.78 0.58 14.84
N VAL A 19 -3.95 0.16 15.32
CA VAL A 19 -4.27 0.26 16.75
C VAL A 19 -3.34 -0.63 17.58
N ARG A 20 -3.14 -1.88 17.16
CA ARG A 20 -2.33 -2.84 17.91
C ARG A 20 -0.83 -2.53 17.88
N LEU A 21 -0.36 -1.86 16.83
CA LEU A 21 1.05 -1.53 16.69
C LEU A 21 1.40 -0.15 17.23
N ARG A 22 0.42 0.57 17.75
CA ARG A 22 0.62 1.92 18.25
C ARG A 22 1.56 1.93 19.46
N GLY A 23 2.62 2.74 19.36
CA GLY A 23 3.52 3.00 20.48
C GLY A 23 4.56 1.94 20.76
N ASP A 24 4.52 0.80 20.07
CA ASP A 24 5.47 -0.28 20.29
C ASP A 24 6.45 -0.43 19.13
N ALA A 25 7.73 -0.56 19.45
CA ALA A 25 8.74 -0.91 18.46
C ALA A 25 8.67 -2.42 18.26
N VAL A 26 8.02 -2.86 17.19
CA VAL A 26 7.79 -4.27 16.91
C VAL A 26 8.62 -4.70 15.71
N GLY A 27 9.29 -5.85 15.82
CA GLY A 27 10.07 -6.38 14.72
C GLY A 27 9.21 -6.80 13.54
N SER A 28 9.83 -6.89 12.36
CA SER A 28 9.12 -7.21 11.13
C SER A 28 8.42 -8.56 11.18
N ASP A 29 9.02 -9.56 11.80
CA ASP A 29 8.41 -10.90 11.92
C ASP A 29 7.11 -10.85 12.72
N ALA A 30 7.09 -10.04 13.78
CA ALA A 30 5.89 -9.89 14.60
C ALA A 30 4.79 -9.14 13.84
N VAL A 31 5.15 -8.16 13.03
CA VAL A 31 4.21 -7.43 12.18
C VAL A 31 3.61 -8.39 11.15
N GLU A 32 4.44 -9.18 10.49
CA GLU A 32 3.95 -10.16 9.51
C GLU A 32 2.97 -11.15 10.14
N ALA A 33 3.32 -11.68 11.31
CA ALA A 33 2.45 -12.62 12.01
C ALA A 33 1.13 -11.98 12.40
N LEU A 34 1.17 -10.73 12.86
CA LEU A 34 -0.05 -10.01 13.23
C LEU A 34 -0.94 -9.78 12.00
N ILE A 35 -0.36 -9.34 10.89
CA ILE A 35 -1.12 -9.09 9.66
C ILE A 35 -1.81 -10.37 9.19
N ARG A 36 -1.09 -11.50 9.15
CA ARG A 36 -1.65 -12.78 8.73
C ARG A 36 -2.82 -13.19 9.62
N ARG A 37 -2.66 -13.05 10.92
CA ARG A 37 -3.71 -13.38 11.86
C ARG A 37 -4.93 -12.49 11.69
N LEU A 38 -4.72 -11.18 11.50
CA LEU A 38 -5.83 -10.24 11.32
C LEU A 38 -6.60 -10.49 10.04
N VAL A 39 -5.91 -10.80 8.96
CA VAL A 39 -6.57 -11.14 7.70
C VAL A 39 -7.50 -12.35 7.91
N GLU A 40 -6.99 -13.38 8.58
CA GLU A 40 -7.77 -14.59 8.84
C GLU A 40 -8.96 -14.32 9.76
N GLU A 41 -8.73 -13.63 10.87
CA GLU A 41 -9.77 -13.33 11.84
C GLU A 41 -10.87 -12.43 11.28
N ILE A 42 -10.48 -11.35 10.62
CA ILE A 42 -11.46 -10.37 10.11
C ILE A 42 -12.23 -10.95 8.94
N ALA A 43 -11.58 -11.70 8.06
CA ALA A 43 -12.28 -12.37 6.97
C ALA A 43 -13.30 -13.36 7.53
N SER A 44 -12.92 -14.14 8.53
CA SER A 44 -13.82 -15.11 9.17
C SER A 44 -15.00 -14.42 9.82
N GLU A 45 -14.76 -13.36 10.55
CA GLU A 45 -15.83 -12.59 11.22
C GLU A 45 -16.79 -11.95 10.22
N SER A 46 -16.29 -11.61 9.05
CA SER A 46 -17.08 -10.98 7.98
C SER A 46 -17.76 -11.99 7.06
N GLY A 47 -17.59 -13.28 7.33
CA GLY A 47 -18.17 -14.33 6.50
C GLY A 47 -17.49 -14.49 5.15
N ILE A 48 -16.26 -14.01 5.01
CA ILE A 48 -15.50 -14.08 3.78
C ILE A 48 -14.63 -15.33 3.80
N SER A 49 -14.79 -16.19 2.79
CA SER A 49 -13.95 -17.36 2.62
C SER A 49 -12.78 -17.03 1.71
N LEU A 50 -11.56 -17.22 2.22
CA LEU A 50 -10.34 -16.95 1.46
C LEU A 50 -9.62 -18.26 1.17
N PRO A 51 -9.59 -18.71 -0.09
CA PRO A 51 -8.72 -19.81 -0.48
C PRO A 51 -7.25 -19.48 -0.20
N PRO A 52 -6.38 -20.47 0.01
CA PRO A 52 -4.97 -20.21 0.35
C PRO A 52 -4.26 -19.24 -0.60
N TYR A 53 -4.56 -19.32 -1.88
CA TYR A 53 -3.97 -18.43 -2.88
C TYR A 53 -4.39 -16.97 -2.66
N GLU A 54 -5.66 -16.73 -2.45
CA GLU A 54 -6.17 -15.39 -2.19
C GLU A 54 -5.69 -14.86 -0.84
N PHE A 55 -5.65 -15.71 0.18
CA PHE A 55 -5.13 -15.35 1.48
C PHE A 55 -3.69 -14.88 1.38
N GLU A 56 -2.83 -15.65 0.73
CA GLU A 56 -1.41 -15.29 0.60
C GLU A 56 -1.23 -14.00 -0.20
N GLY A 57 -1.99 -13.80 -1.25
CA GLY A 57 -1.92 -12.56 -2.04
C GLY A 57 -2.31 -11.35 -1.22
N LEU A 58 -3.40 -11.46 -0.47
CA LEU A 58 -3.88 -10.36 0.36
C LEU A 58 -2.94 -10.09 1.53
N ALA A 59 -2.51 -11.12 2.24
CA ALA A 59 -1.59 -10.96 3.35
C ALA A 59 -0.26 -10.35 2.90
N SER A 60 0.28 -10.82 1.79
CA SER A 60 1.53 -10.29 1.24
C SER A 60 1.40 -8.82 0.86
N ALA A 61 0.29 -8.43 0.23
CA ALA A 61 0.05 -7.03 -0.11
C ALA A 61 -0.03 -6.16 1.14
N MET A 62 -0.70 -6.63 2.18
CA MET A 62 -0.81 -5.90 3.43
C MET A 62 0.52 -5.77 4.15
N ILE A 63 1.33 -6.82 4.13
CA ILE A 63 2.66 -6.81 4.73
C ILE A 63 3.56 -5.80 4.00
N ASP A 64 3.52 -5.78 2.68
CA ASP A 64 4.27 -4.80 1.89
C ASP A 64 3.83 -3.38 2.22
N ASP A 65 2.53 -3.19 2.45
CA ASP A 65 1.97 -1.89 2.81
C ASP A 65 2.49 -1.40 4.17
N PHE A 66 2.67 -2.29 5.14
CA PHE A 66 3.13 -1.92 6.48
C PHE A 66 4.65 -1.85 6.62
N LEU A 67 5.38 -2.72 5.93
CA LEU A 67 6.82 -2.84 6.12
C LEU A 67 7.66 -2.32 4.96
N ARG A 68 7.06 -2.20 3.78
CA ARG A 68 7.77 -1.87 2.55
C ARG A 68 7.06 -0.75 1.83
N TYR A 69 7.13 -0.75 0.51
CA TYR A 69 6.61 0.34 -0.31
C TYR A 69 5.28 0.00 -0.97
N GLY A 70 4.50 -0.89 -0.34
CA GLY A 70 3.16 -1.21 -0.79
C GLY A 70 3.10 -1.62 -2.26
N PRO A 71 2.21 -0.98 -3.05
CA PRO A 71 2.03 -1.38 -4.44
C PRO A 71 3.25 -1.09 -5.34
N LEU A 72 4.20 -0.28 -4.87
CA LEU A 72 5.42 0.00 -5.63
C LEU A 72 6.52 -1.03 -5.37
N GLN A 73 6.33 -1.92 -4.40
CA GLN A 73 7.39 -2.83 -3.95
C GLN A 73 7.96 -3.69 -5.08
N ARG A 74 7.08 -4.27 -5.90
CA ARG A 74 7.52 -5.12 -7.00
C ARG A 74 8.33 -4.36 -8.05
N LEU A 75 7.97 -3.10 -8.28
CA LEU A 75 8.72 -2.27 -9.23
C LEU A 75 10.09 -1.91 -8.70
N LEU A 76 10.19 -1.68 -7.39
CA LEU A 76 11.47 -1.37 -6.74
C LEU A 76 12.40 -2.58 -6.73
N GLU A 77 11.85 -3.78 -6.72
CA GLU A 77 12.62 -5.02 -6.76
C GLU A 77 13.01 -5.43 -8.17
N ASP A 78 12.41 -4.84 -9.19
CA ASP A 78 12.67 -5.16 -10.59
C ASP A 78 13.92 -4.41 -11.08
N GLU A 79 15.00 -5.15 -11.28
CA GLU A 79 16.28 -4.57 -11.70
C GLU A 79 16.23 -3.91 -13.08
N SER A 80 15.26 -4.29 -13.92
CA SER A 80 15.10 -3.68 -15.24
C SER A 80 14.43 -2.32 -15.20
N VAL A 81 13.80 -1.96 -14.08
CA VAL A 81 13.16 -0.66 -13.90
C VAL A 81 14.21 0.34 -13.43
N THR A 82 14.41 1.39 -14.20
CA THR A 82 15.39 2.43 -13.90
C THR A 82 14.76 3.64 -13.24
N GLU A 83 13.47 3.86 -13.44
CA GLU A 83 12.76 4.98 -12.85
C GLU A 83 11.28 4.63 -12.66
N ILE A 84 10.70 5.12 -11.56
CA ILE A 84 9.28 4.98 -11.27
C ILE A 84 8.71 6.40 -11.14
N MET A 85 7.66 6.67 -11.91
CA MET A 85 7.00 7.99 -11.91
C MET A 85 5.56 7.80 -11.42
N VAL A 86 5.20 8.52 -10.39
CA VAL A 86 3.86 8.52 -9.83
C VAL A 86 3.30 9.92 -10.02
N ASN A 87 2.41 10.06 -10.99
CA ASN A 87 1.95 11.37 -11.42
C ASN A 87 0.47 11.60 -11.14
N GLY A 88 0.16 12.83 -10.76
CA GLY A 88 -1.22 13.26 -10.59
C GLY A 88 -1.92 12.55 -9.44
N GLY A 89 -3.22 12.48 -9.54
CA GLY A 89 -4.02 11.82 -8.54
C GLY A 89 -4.06 12.55 -7.22
N GLY A 90 -4.47 11.82 -6.20
CA GLY A 90 -4.55 12.35 -4.87
C GLY A 90 -5.89 12.99 -4.58
N ILE A 91 -5.92 13.66 -3.48
CA ILE A 91 -7.08 14.43 -3.03
C ILE A 91 -6.55 15.79 -2.63
N ASP A 92 -7.40 16.79 -2.77
CA ASP A 92 -7.19 17.98 -1.98
C ASP A 92 -7.40 17.56 -0.52
N LEU A 93 -6.32 17.47 0.23
CA LEU A 93 -6.37 17.02 1.62
C LEU A 93 -7.17 17.98 2.50
N ASP A 94 -7.37 19.20 2.03
CA ASP A 94 -8.16 20.22 2.73
C ASP A 94 -9.65 20.08 2.42
N ASP A 95 -10.01 19.23 1.44
CA ASP A 95 -11.41 19.00 1.08
C ASP A 95 -11.70 17.51 0.97
N PRO A 96 -12.05 16.86 2.10
CA PRO A 96 -12.33 15.43 2.09
C PRO A 96 -13.61 15.05 1.33
N ALA A 97 -14.40 16.02 0.88
CA ALA A 97 -15.58 15.75 0.08
C ALA A 97 -15.26 15.43 -1.38
N LEU A 98 -14.05 15.74 -1.85
CA LEU A 98 -13.65 15.42 -3.21
C LEU A 98 -13.32 13.94 -3.32
N PRO A 99 -13.75 13.29 -4.41
CA PRO A 99 -13.45 11.88 -4.60
C PRO A 99 -11.95 11.65 -4.80
N PHE A 100 -11.48 10.53 -4.27
CA PHE A 100 -10.11 10.11 -4.46
C PHE A 100 -9.83 9.84 -5.94
N ARG A 101 -8.73 10.39 -6.43
CA ARG A 101 -8.23 10.10 -7.77
C ARG A 101 -6.94 9.30 -7.63
N ALA A 102 -6.93 8.10 -8.20
CA ALA A 102 -5.72 7.29 -8.16
C ALA A 102 -4.61 7.95 -8.96
N PRO A 103 -3.39 7.99 -8.44
CA PRO A 103 -2.25 8.47 -9.23
C PRO A 103 -1.99 7.52 -10.39
N ILE A 104 -1.37 8.07 -11.44
CA ILE A 104 -0.99 7.29 -12.62
C ILE A 104 0.47 6.90 -12.48
N VAL A 105 0.76 5.62 -12.59
CA VAL A 105 2.12 5.09 -12.41
C VAL A 105 2.71 4.70 -13.76
N TYR A 106 3.90 5.22 -14.02
CA TYR A 106 4.72 4.86 -15.17
C TYR A 106 6.06 4.35 -14.68
N VAL A 107 6.69 3.51 -15.46
CA VAL A 107 8.07 3.09 -15.21
C VAL A 107 8.89 3.31 -16.47
N GLU A 108 10.18 3.54 -16.29
CA GLU A 108 11.14 3.51 -17.36
C GLU A 108 11.89 2.21 -17.32
N ARG A 109 11.93 1.52 -18.46
CA ARG A 109 12.60 0.24 -18.61
C ARG A 109 13.28 0.21 -19.98
N ALA A 110 14.59 0.02 -19.99
CA ALA A 110 15.37 0.00 -21.22
C ALA A 110 15.12 1.20 -22.13
N GLY A 111 15.04 2.38 -21.53
CA GLY A 111 14.82 3.64 -22.26
C GLY A 111 13.38 3.88 -22.71
N ARG A 112 12.46 2.98 -22.36
CA ARG A 112 11.05 3.12 -22.73
C ARG A 112 10.21 3.38 -21.49
N ILE A 113 9.20 4.23 -21.68
CA ILE A 113 8.25 4.55 -20.63
C ILE A 113 7.03 3.66 -20.80
N GLU A 114 6.68 2.94 -19.75
CA GLU A 114 5.53 2.03 -19.74
C GLU A 114 4.50 2.50 -18.71
N TYR A 115 3.23 2.54 -19.13
CA TYR A 115 2.14 2.78 -18.22
C TYR A 115 1.85 1.50 -17.40
N ARG A 116 1.67 1.65 -16.08
CA ARG A 116 1.43 0.52 -15.18
C ARG A 116 0.07 0.66 -14.50
N PRO A 117 -1.02 0.32 -15.20
CA PRO A 117 -2.36 0.37 -14.60
C PRO A 117 -2.60 -0.71 -13.53
N ASP A 118 -1.73 -1.71 -13.47
CA ASP A 118 -1.79 -2.78 -12.47
C ASP A 118 -1.35 -2.33 -11.08
N VAL A 119 -0.69 -1.17 -10.99
CA VAL A 119 -0.24 -0.61 -9.71
C VAL A 119 -1.35 0.28 -9.18
N GLU A 120 -1.94 -0.09 -8.07
CA GLU A 120 -3.10 0.60 -7.50
C GLU A 120 -2.88 1.00 -6.05
N PHE A 121 -3.34 2.18 -5.72
CA PHE A 121 -3.44 2.65 -4.35
C PHE A 121 -4.89 2.61 -3.91
N ASP A 122 -5.14 2.24 -2.67
CA ASP A 122 -6.51 2.06 -2.17
C ASP A 122 -7.22 3.40 -1.90
N ASP A 123 -6.48 4.38 -1.39
CA ASP A 123 -7.04 5.69 -1.04
C ASP A 123 -5.90 6.72 -0.89
N ALA A 124 -6.27 7.95 -0.56
CA ALA A 124 -5.31 9.04 -0.42
C ALA A 124 -4.35 8.81 0.75
N GLU A 125 -4.83 8.24 1.83
CA GLU A 125 -3.98 7.93 2.97
C GLU A 125 -2.92 6.89 2.61
N HIS A 126 -3.29 5.90 1.80
CA HIS A 126 -2.36 4.90 1.30
C HIS A 126 -1.24 5.56 0.50
N VAL A 127 -1.59 6.45 -0.42
CA VAL A 127 -0.60 7.21 -1.20
C VAL A 127 0.32 8.00 -0.29
N ARG A 128 -0.24 8.69 0.69
CA ARG A 128 0.54 9.50 1.63
C ARG A 128 1.49 8.65 2.44
N ARG A 129 1.04 7.52 2.93
CA ARG A 129 1.84 6.63 3.76
C ARG A 129 3.05 6.10 3.00
N ILE A 130 2.85 5.68 1.76
CA ILE A 130 3.93 5.18 0.91
C ILE A 130 4.88 6.31 0.52
N SER A 131 4.35 7.48 0.18
CA SER A 131 5.16 8.66 -0.15
C SER A 131 6.04 9.09 1.02
N ASN A 132 5.49 9.11 2.23
CA ASN A 132 6.25 9.45 3.43
C ASN A 132 7.36 8.44 3.68
N ARG A 133 7.11 7.16 3.46
CA ARG A 133 8.11 6.13 3.66
C ARG A 133 9.27 6.27 2.68
N ILE A 134 8.97 6.60 1.42
CA ILE A 134 10.00 6.85 0.43
C ILE A 134 10.83 8.07 0.81
N ALA A 135 10.19 9.14 1.26
CA ALA A 135 10.86 10.34 1.69
C ALA A 135 11.78 10.10 2.89
N GLU A 136 11.34 9.29 3.85
CA GLU A 136 12.16 8.90 5.00
C GLU A 136 13.41 8.13 4.58
N GLN A 137 13.27 7.21 3.63
CA GLN A 137 14.37 6.42 3.12
C GLN A 137 15.39 7.27 2.36
N SER A 138 14.94 8.31 1.67
CA SER A 138 15.84 9.21 0.94
C SER A 138 16.42 10.32 1.82
N GLY A 139 16.04 10.37 3.09
CA GLY A 139 16.45 11.43 3.98
C GLY A 139 15.73 12.75 3.75
N SER A 140 14.67 12.75 2.96
CA SER A 140 13.89 13.94 2.63
C SER A 140 12.53 13.89 3.29
N ASN A 141 11.98 15.06 3.60
CA ASN A 141 10.62 15.20 4.06
C ASN A 141 9.73 15.47 2.83
N PRO A 142 8.53 14.90 2.71
CA PRO A 142 7.62 15.20 1.60
C PRO A 142 7.36 16.69 1.41
N ASP A 143 7.35 17.46 2.47
CA ASP A 143 7.18 18.92 2.38
C ASP A 143 8.36 19.61 1.74
N ASP A 144 9.52 18.98 1.73
CA ASP A 144 10.77 19.51 1.15
C ASP A 144 11.07 18.89 -0.21
N ALA A 145 10.31 17.90 -0.63
CA ALA A 145 10.63 17.06 -1.79
C ALA A 145 10.58 17.81 -3.13
N HIS A 146 9.94 18.95 -3.16
CA HIS A 146 9.82 19.77 -4.37
C HIS A 146 10.72 20.99 -4.36
N ALA A 147 11.60 21.02 -3.42
CA ALA A 147 12.57 22.10 -3.33
C ALA A 147 13.58 22.04 -4.47
#